data_2fba44d60fd22c1eab6b89bd09f0a79e
#
_entry.id   2fba44d60fd22c1eab6b89bd09f0a79e
#
_cell.length_a   1.000
_cell.length_b   1.000
_cell.length_c   1.000
_cell.angle_alpha   90.00
_cell.angle_beta   90.00
_cell.angle_gamma   90.00
#
_symmetry.space_group_name_H-M   'P 1'
#
loop_
_entity.id
_entity.type
_entity.pdbx_description
1 polymer ?
#
loop_
_entity_poly.entity_id
_entity_poly.type
_entity_poly.pdbx_seq_one_letter_code
_entity_poly.pdbx_strand_id
1 'polypeptide(L)'
;RNVTQDTDLITYWDEPTISMDYDDHPLHATIQNVWRENQISKMVLSCATLPHEEELSDALNDYRSKFPTAQIQTISSHDCRKSISILNCEGKSVLPHLLFDSYSELQVCVEHCIKNKTMLRYFDLVEVTRFLLKANNIPNALDERYHLGNYFEEGISSITMNSLKLYYLTALQNLSQETWVGIYTSLVKEQKTKFETHPLRKM
;
A
#
# COMPACT_ATOMS: atom_id res chain seq x y z
N ARG A 1 -7.10 43.38 -7.00
CA ARG A 1 -8.57 43.10 -6.99
C ARG A 1 -8.94 42.80 -5.56
N ASN A 2 -9.84 43.58 -4.96
CA ASN A 2 -10.36 43.29 -3.64
C ASN A 2 -11.19 42.00 -3.72
N VAL A 3 -10.70 40.93 -3.11
CA VAL A 3 -11.45 39.70 -2.93
C VAL A 3 -12.40 39.96 -1.77
N THR A 4 -13.71 39.95 -2.03
CA THR A 4 -14.72 40.11 -1.00
C THR A 4 -14.74 38.89 -0.09
N GLN A 5 -15.07 39.04 1.20
CA GLN A 5 -15.05 38.02 2.25
C GLN A 5 -15.93 36.78 1.97
N ASP A 6 -16.79 36.83 0.95
CA ASP A 6 -17.71 35.75 0.56
C ASP A 6 -17.20 34.85 -0.59
N THR A 7 -15.97 35.02 -1.04
CA THR A 7 -15.42 34.20 -2.13
C THR A 7 -14.88 32.89 -1.56
N ASP A 8 -15.42 31.76 -2.02
CA ASP A 8 -14.91 30.43 -1.71
C ASP A 8 -13.58 30.17 -2.44
N LEU A 9 -12.50 30.70 -1.88
CA LEU A 9 -11.16 30.47 -2.38
C LEU A 9 -10.58 29.20 -1.72
N ILE A 10 -9.98 28.38 -2.55
CA ILE A 10 -9.23 27.18 -2.11
C ILE A 10 -7.82 27.30 -2.68
N THR A 11 -6.83 27.19 -1.83
CA THR A 11 -5.45 26.98 -2.25
C THR A 11 -5.22 25.50 -2.48
N TYR A 12 -4.90 25.11 -3.71
CA TYR A 12 -4.42 23.76 -4.02
C TYR A 12 -2.92 23.83 -4.26
N TRP A 13 -2.17 23.08 -3.45
CA TRP A 13 -0.72 23.03 -3.54
C TRP A 13 -0.28 21.58 -3.78
N ASP A 14 0.19 21.34 -5.00
CA ASP A 14 0.70 20.06 -5.43
C ASP A 14 2.20 19.97 -5.15
N GLU A 15 2.65 18.82 -4.65
CA GLU A 15 4.04 18.54 -4.29
C GLU A 15 4.67 19.61 -3.36
N PRO A 16 4.06 19.92 -2.19
CA PRO A 16 4.60 20.91 -1.27
C PRO A 16 5.95 20.51 -0.66
N THR A 17 6.31 19.22 -0.77
CA THR A 17 7.57 18.65 -0.28
C THR A 17 8.67 18.62 -1.33
N ILE A 18 8.43 19.17 -2.53
CA ILE A 18 9.46 19.27 -3.57
C ILE A 18 10.69 20.00 -3.03
N SER A 19 11.85 19.48 -3.27
CA SER A 19 13.14 19.98 -2.77
C SER A 19 13.47 19.70 -1.29
N MET A 20 12.61 19.07 -0.51
CA MET A 20 12.91 18.77 0.91
C MET A 20 14.03 17.74 1.11
N ASP A 21 14.35 16.96 0.06
CA ASP A 21 15.47 16.00 0.07
C ASP A 21 16.86 16.68 -0.03
N TYR A 22 16.90 18.02 -0.16
CA TYR A 22 18.13 18.80 -0.27
C TYR A 22 18.28 19.71 0.94
N ASP A 23 19.45 19.73 1.58
CA ASP A 23 19.75 20.58 2.73
C ASP A 23 19.69 22.07 2.37
N ASP A 24 20.09 22.42 1.14
CA ASP A 24 20.04 23.79 0.62
C ASP A 24 19.46 23.78 -0.81
N HIS A 25 18.31 24.45 -0.98
CA HIS A 25 17.67 24.56 -2.28
C HIS A 25 17.10 25.98 -2.47
N PRO A 26 17.28 26.61 -3.65
CA PRO A 26 16.81 27.98 -3.92
C PRO A 26 15.30 28.17 -3.70
N LEU A 27 14.49 27.13 -3.85
CA LEU A 27 13.05 27.18 -3.64
C LEU A 27 12.62 27.17 -2.16
N HIS A 28 13.47 26.79 -1.21
CA HIS A 28 13.10 26.71 0.20
C HIS A 28 12.54 28.04 0.72
N ALA A 29 13.23 29.16 0.46
CA ALA A 29 12.76 30.47 0.87
C ALA A 29 11.41 30.84 0.24
N THR A 30 11.20 30.47 -1.03
CA THR A 30 9.93 30.71 -1.73
C THR A 30 8.80 29.87 -1.14
N ILE A 31 9.04 28.57 -0.89
CA ILE A 31 8.07 27.66 -0.28
C ILE A 31 7.67 28.16 1.11
N GLN A 32 8.64 28.53 1.93
CA GLN A 32 8.39 29.07 3.27
C GLN A 32 7.60 30.38 3.23
N ASN A 33 7.90 31.27 2.28
CA ASN A 33 7.17 32.51 2.13
C ASN A 33 5.73 32.28 1.66
N VAL A 34 5.49 31.39 0.70
CA VAL A 34 4.14 31.00 0.25
C VAL A 34 3.32 30.48 1.43
N TRP A 35 3.91 29.64 2.28
CA TRP A 35 3.26 29.14 3.50
C TRP A 35 2.98 30.26 4.49
N ARG A 36 3.96 31.09 4.78
CA ARG A 36 3.89 32.19 5.74
C ARG A 36 2.87 33.26 5.35
N GLU A 37 2.86 33.65 4.09
CA GLU A 37 2.01 34.71 3.57
C GLU A 37 0.59 34.25 3.20
N ASN A 38 0.32 32.93 3.30
CA ASN A 38 -1.01 32.42 2.97
C ASN A 38 -2.07 32.96 3.92
N GLN A 39 -3.12 33.57 3.34
CA GLN A 39 -4.29 34.11 4.04
C GLN A 39 -5.58 33.34 3.76
N ILE A 40 -5.48 32.26 2.99
CA ILE A 40 -6.64 31.45 2.59
C ILE A 40 -6.77 30.27 3.54
N SER A 41 -7.90 30.20 4.26
CA SER A 41 -8.17 29.17 5.26
C SER A 41 -8.53 27.79 4.67
N LYS A 42 -8.97 27.73 3.41
CA LYS A 42 -9.24 26.46 2.73
C LYS A 42 -8.02 26.08 1.90
N MET A 43 -7.28 25.05 2.34
CA MET A 43 -6.06 24.58 1.67
C MET A 43 -6.10 23.08 1.46
N VAL A 44 -5.65 22.64 0.29
CA VAL A 44 -5.42 21.26 -0.06
C VAL A 44 -3.94 21.10 -0.37
N LEU A 45 -3.26 20.23 0.37
CA LEU A 45 -1.90 19.80 0.07
C LEU A 45 -1.99 18.40 -0.58
N SER A 46 -1.37 18.23 -1.73
CA SER A 46 -1.35 16.96 -2.48
C SER A 46 0.09 16.55 -2.75
N CYS A 47 0.44 15.34 -2.38
CA CYS A 47 1.77 14.79 -2.64
C CYS A 47 1.71 13.27 -2.67
N ALA A 48 2.54 12.64 -3.50
CA ALA A 48 2.69 11.19 -3.53
C ALA A 48 3.36 10.63 -2.27
N THR A 49 4.18 11.46 -1.61
CA THR A 49 5.01 11.11 -0.44
C THR A 49 4.81 12.10 0.70
N LEU A 50 3.56 12.54 0.94
CA LEU A 50 3.30 13.45 2.04
C LEU A 50 3.67 12.78 3.38
N PRO A 51 4.46 13.44 4.23
CA PRO A 51 4.80 12.94 5.55
C PRO A 51 3.56 12.70 6.43
N HIS A 52 3.69 11.87 7.44
CA HIS A 52 2.61 11.65 8.41
C HIS A 52 2.35 12.92 9.24
N GLU A 53 1.14 13.04 9.81
CA GLU A 53 0.75 14.22 10.61
C GLU A 53 1.73 14.53 11.75
N GLU A 54 2.32 13.48 12.35
CA GLU A 54 3.29 13.60 13.43
C GLU A 54 4.58 14.32 12.97
N GLU A 55 5.01 14.07 11.73
CA GLU A 55 6.18 14.70 11.12
C GLU A 55 5.88 16.13 10.66
N LEU A 56 4.60 16.44 10.42
CA LEU A 56 4.13 17.77 10.02
C LEU A 56 3.63 18.61 11.20
N SER A 57 3.84 18.19 12.44
CA SER A 57 3.28 18.81 13.64
C SER A 57 3.49 20.33 13.70
N ASP A 58 4.69 20.81 13.39
CA ASP A 58 5.02 22.23 13.44
C ASP A 58 4.27 23.04 12.37
N ALA A 59 4.22 22.52 11.14
CA ALA A 59 3.48 23.15 10.04
C ALA A 59 1.97 23.19 10.32
N LEU A 60 1.42 22.10 10.87
CA LEU A 60 0.00 21.99 11.22
C LEU A 60 -0.35 22.91 12.40
N ASN A 61 0.54 23.08 13.37
CA ASN A 61 0.36 23.98 14.50
C ASN A 61 0.44 25.46 14.05
N ASP A 62 1.37 25.80 13.16
CA ASP A 62 1.43 27.14 12.54
C ASP A 62 0.13 27.45 11.78
N TYR A 63 -0.37 26.48 11.00
CA TYR A 63 -1.63 26.63 10.29
C TYR A 63 -2.83 26.83 11.23
N ARG A 64 -2.93 26.04 12.30
CA ARG A 64 -3.99 26.20 13.32
C ARG A 64 -3.90 27.54 14.04
N SER A 65 -2.70 28.06 14.25
CA SER A 65 -2.52 29.37 14.88
C SER A 65 -3.07 30.50 14.01
N LYS A 66 -2.96 30.40 12.69
CA LYS A 66 -3.49 31.35 11.72
C LYS A 66 -4.99 31.19 11.50
N PHE A 67 -5.48 29.97 11.54
CA PHE A 67 -6.87 29.61 11.25
C PHE A 67 -7.44 28.72 12.37
N PRO A 68 -7.80 29.29 13.54
CA PRO A 68 -8.18 28.52 14.72
C PRO A 68 -9.41 27.63 14.54
N THR A 69 -10.28 27.95 13.59
CA THR A 69 -11.51 27.18 13.28
C THR A 69 -11.31 26.14 12.20
N ALA A 70 -10.12 26.07 11.60
CA ALA A 70 -9.85 25.10 10.53
C ALA A 70 -9.79 23.68 11.06
N GLN A 71 -10.43 22.78 10.34
CA GLN A 71 -10.35 21.34 10.57
C GLN A 71 -9.32 20.76 9.59
N ILE A 72 -8.41 19.94 10.11
CA ILE A 72 -7.40 19.25 9.31
C ILE A 72 -7.87 17.82 9.13
N GLN A 73 -7.88 17.36 7.88
CA GLN A 73 -8.24 16.00 7.52
C GLN A 73 -7.19 15.43 6.57
N THR A 74 -6.61 14.30 6.94
CA THR A 74 -5.71 13.54 6.09
C THR A 74 -6.48 12.51 5.30
N ILE A 75 -6.32 12.53 3.97
CA ILE A 75 -6.90 11.57 3.06
C ILE A 75 -5.75 10.84 2.37
N SER A 76 -5.64 9.54 2.59
CA SER A 76 -4.66 8.71 1.90
C SER A 76 -5.36 7.68 1.02
N SER A 77 -4.84 7.46 -0.19
CA SER A 77 -5.32 6.42 -1.09
C SER A 77 -4.19 5.46 -1.41
N HIS A 78 -4.48 4.18 -1.26
CA HIS A 78 -3.58 3.08 -1.65
C HIS A 78 -4.03 2.44 -2.96
N ASP A 79 -4.89 3.13 -3.70
CA ASP A 79 -5.47 2.60 -4.94
C ASP A 79 -4.39 2.47 -6.02
N CYS A 80 -4.06 1.24 -6.35
CA CYS A 80 -3.05 0.88 -7.34
C CYS A 80 -3.73 0.41 -8.62
N ARG A 81 -3.71 1.23 -9.66
CA ARG A 81 -4.25 0.86 -10.98
C ARG A 81 -3.33 -0.08 -11.77
N LYS A 82 -2.09 -0.27 -11.32
CA LYS A 82 -1.09 -1.13 -11.95
C LYS A 82 -0.34 -1.93 -10.89
N SER A 83 -0.03 -3.18 -11.22
CA SER A 83 0.87 -4.03 -10.44
C SER A 83 2.26 -4.00 -11.08
N ILE A 84 3.28 -3.81 -10.26
CA ILE A 84 4.69 -3.85 -10.69
C ILE A 84 5.34 -4.98 -9.90
N SER A 85 5.49 -6.15 -10.53
CA SER A 85 6.06 -7.30 -9.85
C SER A 85 7.54 -7.08 -9.54
N ILE A 86 7.93 -7.30 -8.30
CA ILE A 86 9.34 -7.39 -7.92
C ILE A 86 9.79 -8.81 -8.21
N LEU A 87 10.90 -8.93 -8.91
CA LEU A 87 11.53 -10.21 -9.22
C LEU A 87 12.89 -10.29 -8.50
N ASN A 88 13.23 -11.49 -8.03
CA ASN A 88 14.58 -11.76 -7.53
C ASN A 88 15.56 -11.96 -8.71
N CYS A 89 16.84 -12.16 -8.41
CA CYS A 89 17.88 -12.38 -9.43
C CYS A 89 17.66 -13.63 -10.28
N GLU A 90 16.79 -14.55 -9.87
CA GLU A 90 16.39 -15.73 -10.63
C GLU A 90 15.12 -15.51 -11.47
N GLY A 91 14.57 -14.29 -11.49
CA GLY A 91 13.33 -13.95 -12.21
C GLY A 91 12.05 -14.46 -11.55
N LYS A 92 12.10 -14.80 -10.25
CA LYS A 92 10.91 -15.22 -9.48
C LYS A 92 10.29 -14.04 -8.78
N SER A 93 8.96 -14.00 -8.72
CA SER A 93 8.21 -12.97 -7.98
C SER A 93 8.54 -13.01 -6.49
N VAL A 94 8.70 -11.82 -5.90
CA VAL A 94 8.93 -11.62 -4.49
C VAL A 94 7.60 -11.28 -3.81
N LEU A 95 7.12 -12.17 -2.96
CA LEU A 95 5.87 -12.05 -2.21
C LEU A 95 6.04 -12.67 -0.83
N PRO A 96 5.31 -12.22 0.21
CA PRO A 96 5.44 -12.77 1.57
C PRO A 96 5.43 -14.29 1.62
N HIS A 97 4.49 -14.94 0.94
CA HIS A 97 4.35 -16.40 0.92
C HIS A 97 5.45 -17.14 0.14
N LEU A 98 6.32 -16.45 -0.56
CA LEU A 98 7.46 -17.02 -1.30
C LEU A 98 8.81 -16.75 -0.63
N LEU A 99 8.83 -15.82 0.36
CA LEU A 99 10.06 -15.39 1.04
C LEU A 99 10.38 -16.20 2.28
N PHE A 100 9.35 -16.60 3.04
CA PHE A 100 9.53 -17.15 4.37
C PHE A 100 8.97 -18.59 4.46
N ASP A 101 9.77 -19.51 4.98
CA ASP A 101 9.34 -20.84 5.40
C ASP A 101 8.83 -20.83 6.84
N SER A 102 9.40 -19.97 7.68
CA SER A 102 8.99 -19.75 9.06
C SER A 102 7.66 -19.01 9.12
N TYR A 103 6.67 -19.59 9.81
CA TYR A 103 5.38 -18.98 10.00
C TYR A 103 5.47 -17.65 10.77
N SER A 104 6.35 -17.56 11.77
CA SER A 104 6.54 -16.33 12.57
C SER A 104 7.09 -15.18 11.73
N GLU A 105 8.07 -15.45 10.88
CA GLU A 105 8.64 -14.43 9.97
C GLU A 105 7.63 -13.99 8.92
N LEU A 106 6.85 -14.94 8.39
CA LEU A 106 5.73 -14.61 7.51
C LEU A 106 4.76 -13.65 8.17
N GLN A 107 4.33 -13.90 9.42
CA GLN A 107 3.38 -13.04 10.12
C GLN A 107 3.94 -11.63 10.34
N VAL A 108 5.20 -11.50 10.72
CA VAL A 108 5.88 -10.18 10.85
C VAL A 108 5.86 -9.42 9.52
N CYS A 109 6.16 -10.11 8.41
CA CYS A 109 6.12 -9.51 7.08
C CYS A 109 4.70 -9.09 6.68
N VAL A 110 3.70 -9.94 6.95
CA VAL A 110 2.29 -9.65 6.66
C VAL A 110 1.81 -8.43 7.44
N GLU A 111 2.12 -8.34 8.73
CA GLU A 111 1.79 -7.17 9.56
C GLU A 111 2.43 -5.88 9.02
N HIS A 112 3.69 -5.97 8.60
CA HIS A 112 4.37 -4.84 7.97
C HIS A 112 3.66 -4.40 6.68
N CYS A 113 3.25 -5.33 5.83
CA CYS A 113 2.52 -5.02 4.60
C CYS A 113 1.13 -4.42 4.87
N ILE A 114 0.45 -4.86 5.93
CA ILE A 114 -0.85 -4.30 6.34
C ILE A 114 -0.70 -2.85 6.82
N LYS A 115 0.36 -2.55 7.56
CA LYS A 115 0.68 -1.18 8.00
C LYS A 115 1.10 -0.29 6.83
N ASN A 116 1.81 -0.85 5.86
CA ASN A 116 2.39 -0.14 4.71
C ASN A 116 1.70 -0.55 3.40
N LYS A 117 0.43 -0.20 3.24
CA LYS A 117 -0.42 -0.61 2.10
C LYS A 117 0.11 -0.18 0.73
N THR A 118 1.04 0.77 0.67
CA THR A 118 1.77 1.13 -0.55
C THR A 118 2.52 -0.05 -1.16
N MET A 119 2.89 -1.05 -0.34
CA MET A 119 3.52 -2.31 -0.78
C MET A 119 2.62 -3.14 -1.69
N LEU A 120 1.30 -2.98 -1.61
CA LEU A 120 0.35 -3.70 -2.47
C LEU A 120 0.60 -3.48 -3.97
N ARG A 121 1.17 -2.33 -4.34
CA ARG A 121 1.59 -2.00 -5.70
C ARG A 121 2.54 -3.05 -6.29
N TYR A 122 3.37 -3.66 -5.44
CA TYR A 122 4.43 -4.58 -5.84
C TYR A 122 4.00 -6.06 -5.80
N PHE A 123 2.78 -6.35 -5.40
CA PHE A 123 2.28 -7.71 -5.36
C PHE A 123 1.85 -8.17 -6.74
N ASP A 124 2.51 -9.19 -7.25
CA ASP A 124 2.15 -9.86 -8.50
C ASP A 124 0.76 -10.49 -8.39
N LEU A 125 -0.16 -10.03 -9.24
CA LEU A 125 -1.56 -10.44 -9.15
C LEU A 125 -1.76 -11.91 -9.51
N VAL A 126 -0.93 -12.45 -10.41
CA VAL A 126 -1.02 -13.85 -10.82
C VAL A 126 -0.61 -14.76 -9.67
N GLU A 127 0.50 -14.44 -9.02
CA GLU A 127 0.98 -15.24 -7.88
C GLU A 127 0.06 -15.08 -6.64
N VAL A 128 -0.47 -13.87 -6.40
CA VAL A 128 -1.51 -13.65 -5.37
C VAL A 128 -2.71 -14.55 -5.62
N THR A 129 -3.23 -14.56 -6.85
CA THR A 129 -4.39 -15.37 -7.21
C THR A 129 -4.11 -16.87 -7.08
N ARG A 130 -2.94 -17.33 -7.51
CA ARG A 130 -2.52 -18.73 -7.36
C ARG A 130 -2.50 -19.18 -5.90
N PHE A 131 -1.92 -18.33 -5.04
CA PHE A 131 -1.88 -18.60 -3.61
C PHE A 131 -3.29 -18.68 -3.03
N LEU A 132 -4.14 -17.70 -3.33
CA LEU A 132 -5.51 -17.66 -2.83
C LEU A 132 -6.35 -18.87 -3.25
N LEU A 133 -6.26 -19.26 -4.52
CA LEU A 133 -6.94 -20.46 -5.00
C LEU A 133 -6.46 -21.71 -4.24
N LYS A 134 -5.17 -21.81 -3.99
CA LYS A 134 -4.60 -22.92 -3.24
C LYS A 134 -5.08 -22.94 -1.80
N ALA A 135 -5.02 -21.79 -1.10
CA ALA A 135 -5.45 -21.68 0.29
C ALA A 135 -6.94 -21.98 0.46
N ASN A 136 -7.79 -21.50 -0.45
CA ASN A 136 -9.24 -21.76 -0.42
C ASN A 136 -9.63 -23.21 -0.77
N ASN A 137 -8.79 -23.96 -1.49
CA ASN A 137 -9.03 -25.35 -1.84
C ASN A 137 -8.59 -26.36 -0.79
N ILE A 138 -7.84 -25.93 0.23
CA ILE A 138 -7.43 -26.79 1.32
C ILE A 138 -8.52 -26.79 2.40
N PRO A 139 -9.09 -27.94 2.75
CA PRO A 139 -10.11 -28.02 3.80
C PRO A 139 -9.58 -27.47 5.13
N ASN A 140 -10.37 -26.61 5.77
CA ASN A 140 -10.07 -25.99 7.06
C ASN A 140 -8.79 -25.15 7.10
N ALA A 141 -8.26 -24.72 5.95
CA ALA A 141 -7.11 -23.83 5.89
C ALA A 141 -7.42 -22.43 6.41
N LEU A 142 -8.63 -21.97 6.13
CA LEU A 142 -9.16 -20.68 6.55
C LEU A 142 -10.49 -20.90 7.28
N ASP A 143 -10.77 -20.05 8.27
CA ASP A 143 -12.11 -19.94 8.84
C ASP A 143 -13.15 -19.63 7.75
N GLU A 144 -14.38 -20.11 7.92
CA GLU A 144 -15.46 -19.96 6.93
C GLU A 144 -15.69 -18.50 6.51
N ARG A 145 -15.57 -17.56 7.44
CA ARG A 145 -15.69 -16.11 7.19
C ARG A 145 -14.60 -15.55 6.27
N TYR A 146 -13.44 -16.23 6.18
CA TYR A 146 -12.32 -15.83 5.33
C TYR A 146 -12.26 -16.62 4.02
N HIS A 147 -13.19 -17.51 3.75
CA HIS A 147 -13.32 -18.10 2.42
C HIS A 147 -13.74 -17.05 1.39
N LEU A 148 -13.23 -17.17 0.17
CA LEU A 148 -13.41 -16.21 -0.91
C LEU A 148 -14.87 -15.78 -1.10
N GLY A 149 -15.81 -16.75 -1.08
CA GLY A 149 -17.22 -16.49 -1.28
C GLY A 149 -17.88 -15.70 -0.15
N ASN A 150 -17.42 -15.88 1.08
CA ASN A 150 -17.96 -15.17 2.24
C ASN A 150 -17.28 -13.82 2.46
N TYR A 151 -16.00 -13.71 2.10
CA TYR A 151 -15.26 -12.46 2.22
C TYR A 151 -15.73 -11.40 1.21
N PHE A 152 -16.14 -11.82 0.00
CA PHE A 152 -16.68 -10.95 -1.04
C PHE A 152 -18.19 -11.20 -1.20
N GLU A 153 -18.97 -10.76 -0.20
CA GLU A 153 -20.42 -10.96 -0.13
C GLU A 153 -21.18 -10.38 -1.35
N GLU A 154 -20.68 -9.28 -1.92
CA GLU A 154 -21.26 -8.63 -3.11
C GLU A 154 -20.97 -9.38 -4.42
N GLY A 155 -20.23 -10.49 -4.36
CA GLY A 155 -19.89 -11.32 -5.50
C GLY A 155 -18.65 -10.87 -6.28
N ILE A 156 -18.36 -11.60 -7.35
CA ILE A 156 -17.12 -11.44 -8.15
C ILE A 156 -17.00 -10.05 -8.78
N SER A 157 -18.13 -9.41 -9.09
CA SER A 157 -18.14 -8.09 -9.74
C SER A 157 -17.60 -6.95 -8.86
N SER A 158 -17.57 -7.14 -7.53
CA SER A 158 -17.04 -6.18 -6.58
C SER A 158 -15.52 -6.32 -6.35
N ILE A 159 -14.92 -7.40 -6.87
CA ILE A 159 -13.51 -7.68 -6.66
C ILE A 159 -12.64 -6.73 -7.49
N THR A 160 -11.92 -5.85 -6.81
CA THR A 160 -10.90 -5.01 -7.41
C THR A 160 -9.50 -5.62 -7.20
N MET A 161 -8.51 -5.12 -7.95
CA MET A 161 -7.12 -5.52 -7.74
C MET A 161 -6.67 -5.27 -6.30
N ASN A 162 -7.05 -4.14 -5.71
CA ASN A 162 -6.69 -3.79 -4.35
C ASN A 162 -7.39 -4.65 -3.32
N SER A 163 -8.70 -4.87 -3.46
CA SER A 163 -9.45 -5.73 -2.54
C SER A 163 -8.93 -7.17 -2.56
N LEU A 164 -8.52 -7.68 -3.72
CA LEU A 164 -7.93 -9.01 -3.84
C LEU A 164 -6.57 -9.11 -3.14
N LYS A 165 -5.73 -8.07 -3.24
CA LYS A 165 -4.43 -8.03 -2.55
C LYS A 165 -4.58 -7.84 -1.04
N LEU A 166 -5.58 -7.09 -0.59
CA LEU A 166 -5.91 -6.99 0.83
C LEU A 166 -6.43 -8.33 1.36
N TYR A 167 -7.32 -8.99 0.62
CA TYR A 167 -7.79 -10.31 0.95
C TYR A 167 -6.64 -11.33 1.04
N TYR A 168 -5.66 -11.25 0.15
CA TYR A 168 -4.45 -12.07 0.22
C TYR A 168 -3.69 -11.89 1.56
N LEU A 169 -3.50 -10.65 2.03
CA LEU A 169 -2.88 -10.41 3.33
C LEU A 169 -3.74 -10.93 4.48
N THR A 170 -5.06 -10.74 4.40
CA THR A 170 -6.01 -11.27 5.38
C THR A 170 -5.97 -12.80 5.43
N ALA A 171 -5.92 -13.46 4.28
CA ALA A 171 -5.80 -14.91 4.21
C ALA A 171 -4.48 -15.40 4.86
N LEU A 172 -3.34 -14.77 4.53
CA LEU A 172 -2.06 -15.09 5.16
C LEU A 172 -2.05 -14.91 6.67
N GLN A 173 -2.70 -13.86 7.17
CA GLN A 173 -2.78 -13.57 8.59
C GLN A 173 -3.61 -14.61 9.36
N ASN A 174 -4.59 -15.20 8.70
CA ASN A 174 -5.55 -16.11 9.32
C ASN A 174 -5.32 -17.60 9.00
N LEU A 175 -4.23 -17.93 8.30
CA LEU A 175 -3.79 -19.32 8.18
C LEU A 175 -3.26 -19.84 9.51
N SER A 176 -3.48 -21.13 9.78
CA SER A 176 -2.79 -21.79 10.89
C SER A 176 -1.34 -22.12 10.54
N GLN A 177 -0.49 -22.24 11.56
CA GLN A 177 0.91 -22.64 11.35
C GLN A 177 1.02 -24.01 10.66
N GLU A 178 0.17 -24.97 11.03
CA GLU A 178 0.16 -26.31 10.45
C GLU A 178 -0.19 -26.26 8.95
N THR A 179 -1.22 -25.50 8.61
CA THR A 179 -1.64 -25.28 7.22
C THR A 179 -0.55 -24.59 6.42
N TRP A 180 0.13 -23.59 7.00
CA TRP A 180 1.22 -22.89 6.36
C TRP A 180 2.36 -23.81 5.92
N VAL A 181 2.83 -24.70 6.79
CA VAL A 181 3.91 -25.66 6.47
C VAL A 181 3.53 -26.53 5.27
N GLY A 182 2.29 -26.99 5.21
CA GLY A 182 1.77 -27.78 4.09
C GLY A 182 1.73 -27.00 2.77
N ILE A 183 1.22 -25.77 2.80
CA ILE A 183 1.14 -24.88 1.65
C ILE A 183 2.54 -24.54 1.14
N TYR A 184 3.44 -24.11 2.02
CA TYR A 184 4.79 -23.71 1.65
C TYR A 184 5.57 -24.84 0.97
N THR A 185 5.52 -26.04 1.54
CA THR A 185 6.16 -27.24 0.96
C THR A 185 5.66 -27.51 -0.47
N SER A 186 4.37 -27.35 -0.69
CA SER A 186 3.75 -27.54 -2.01
C SER A 186 4.17 -26.45 -3.00
N LEU A 187 4.22 -25.18 -2.57
CA LEU A 187 4.64 -24.05 -3.40
C LEU A 187 6.11 -24.17 -3.85
N VAL A 188 7.00 -24.55 -2.94
CA VAL A 188 8.41 -24.77 -3.25
C VAL A 188 8.61 -25.88 -4.27
N LYS A 189 7.85 -26.98 -4.16
CA LYS A 189 7.89 -28.08 -5.14
C LYS A 189 7.45 -27.60 -6.53
N GLU A 190 6.36 -26.84 -6.62
CA GLU A 190 5.86 -26.30 -7.89
C GLU A 190 6.85 -25.32 -8.54
N GLN A 191 7.51 -24.49 -7.75
CA GLN A 191 8.54 -23.58 -8.28
C GLN A 191 9.72 -24.35 -8.87
N LYS A 192 10.20 -25.39 -8.20
CA LYS A 192 11.30 -26.24 -8.72
C LYS A 192 10.93 -26.87 -10.06
N THR A 193 9.73 -27.45 -10.15
CA THR A 193 9.27 -28.12 -11.39
C THR A 193 9.14 -27.13 -12.56
N LYS A 194 8.63 -25.91 -12.33
CA LYS A 194 8.54 -24.86 -13.36
C LYS A 194 9.90 -24.43 -13.87
N PHE A 195 10.91 -24.40 -12.99
CA PHE A 195 12.28 -24.02 -13.37
C PHE A 195 12.96 -25.07 -14.25
N GLU A 196 12.70 -26.34 -14.00
CA GLU A 196 13.27 -27.46 -14.78
C GLU A 196 12.65 -27.56 -16.19
N THR A 197 11.42 -27.07 -16.36
CA THR A 197 10.66 -27.17 -17.61
C THR A 197 10.75 -25.90 -18.49
N HIS A 198 11.42 -24.84 -18.04
CA HIS A 198 11.48 -23.57 -18.80
C HIS A 198 12.39 -23.70 -20.04
N PRO A 199 11.89 -23.35 -21.26
CA PRO A 199 12.61 -23.57 -22.53
C PRO A 199 13.96 -22.88 -22.64
N LEU A 200 14.17 -21.75 -21.96
CA LEU A 200 15.40 -20.94 -22.00
C LEU A 200 16.61 -21.57 -21.29
N ARG A 201 16.46 -22.72 -20.62
CA ARG A 201 17.57 -23.45 -20.00
C ARG A 201 18.18 -24.54 -20.90
N LYS A 202 17.65 -24.70 -22.09
CA LYS A 202 18.14 -25.68 -23.07
C LYS A 202 19.04 -25.06 -24.16
N MET A 203 19.48 -23.81 -23.95
CA MET A 203 20.49 -23.15 -24.78
C MET A 203 21.84 -23.09 -24.09
#